data_391db79ef87c7adec8c16d77136f0788
#
_entry.id   391db79ef87c7adec8c16d77136f0788
#
_cell.length_a   1.000
_cell.length_b   1.000
_cell.length_c   1.000
_cell.angle_alpha   90.00
_cell.angle_beta   90.00
_cell.angle_gamma   90.00
#
_symmetry.space_group_name_H-M   'P 1'
#
loop_
_entity.id
_entity.type
_entity.pdbx_description
1 polymer ?
#
loop_
_entity_poly.entity_id
_entity_poly.type
_entity_poly.pdbx_seq_one_letter_code
_entity_poly.pdbx_strand_id
1 'polypeptide(L)'
;MLDVKNLTVQYGSLKIVDSVSFSIRPQEWLMVVGPNGAGKSTVVSAIAQGVPYTGSVEIDGQDVAKLRPRDAARLFGVLTQNHTVGYSFTVEEVVRLGRYAFSEGMFAARNDEDERKLEEALELTGLTSFRTRSVLTLSGGELQRTFLAQLLAQNPRLLILDEPTNHLDLVYQKQIFELIKEWLKAPGRAVMSVVHDLNLAKAYGTHAVLLDKGCTVSGGRAGDVLTPVHLNPVYNMDVYAWMQQMLSQWREAQ
;
A
#
# COMPACT_ATOMS: atom_id res chain seq x y z
N MET A 1 -6.48 12.31 8.45
CA MET A 1 -5.68 11.81 7.31
C MET A 1 -6.59 11.18 6.25
N LEU A 2 -7.01 9.92 6.34
CA LEU A 2 -7.98 9.30 5.44
C LEU A 2 -9.25 8.96 6.21
N ASP A 3 -10.40 9.33 5.66
CA ASP A 3 -11.72 8.98 6.15
C ASP A 3 -12.54 8.34 5.03
N VAL A 4 -12.97 7.11 5.22
CA VAL A 4 -13.83 6.34 4.31
C VAL A 4 -15.14 6.07 5.00
N LYS A 5 -16.27 6.48 4.37
CA LYS A 5 -17.60 6.34 4.95
C LYS A 5 -18.57 5.71 3.94
N ASN A 6 -19.12 4.57 4.32
CA ASN A 6 -20.12 3.82 3.54
C ASN A 6 -19.70 3.58 2.09
N LEU A 7 -18.41 3.30 1.89
CA LEU A 7 -17.85 3.02 0.56
C LEU A 7 -18.53 1.79 -0.03
N THR A 8 -19.17 1.96 -1.18
CA THR A 8 -19.83 0.87 -1.91
C THR A 8 -19.36 0.89 -3.37
N VAL A 9 -18.92 -0.26 -3.86
CA VAL A 9 -18.54 -0.48 -5.26
C VAL A 9 -19.41 -1.59 -5.84
N GLN A 10 -20.06 -1.29 -6.96
CA GLN A 10 -21.00 -2.21 -7.61
C GLN A 10 -20.77 -2.26 -9.12
N TYR A 11 -20.82 -3.45 -9.69
CA TYR A 11 -20.79 -3.71 -11.14
C TYR A 11 -22.11 -4.37 -11.55
N GLY A 12 -22.98 -3.62 -12.23
CA GLY A 12 -24.34 -4.08 -12.51
C GLY A 12 -25.10 -4.36 -11.23
N SER A 13 -25.58 -5.58 -11.02
CA SER A 13 -26.25 -6.01 -9.79
C SER A 13 -25.30 -6.56 -8.72
N LEU A 14 -24.02 -6.76 -9.04
CA LEU A 14 -23.06 -7.39 -8.14
C LEU A 14 -22.35 -6.33 -7.30
N LYS A 15 -22.59 -6.30 -5.99
CA LYS A 15 -21.82 -5.52 -5.04
C LYS A 15 -20.53 -6.25 -4.69
N ILE A 16 -19.39 -5.62 -4.94
CA ILE A 16 -18.06 -6.15 -4.57
C ILE A 16 -17.63 -5.59 -3.20
N VAL A 17 -17.99 -4.34 -2.92
CA VAL A 17 -17.77 -3.68 -1.62
C VAL A 17 -19.10 -3.08 -1.20
N ASP A 18 -19.54 -3.32 0.04
CA ASP A 18 -20.82 -2.85 0.56
C ASP A 18 -20.64 -2.12 1.89
N SER A 19 -20.83 -0.81 1.85
CA SER A 19 -20.88 0.10 3.01
C SER A 19 -19.65 0.04 3.92
N VAL A 20 -18.47 -0.16 3.36
CA VAL A 20 -17.21 -0.22 4.11
C VAL A 20 -16.85 1.15 4.66
N SER A 21 -16.52 1.21 5.96
CA SER A 21 -16.16 2.45 6.65
C SER A 21 -14.95 2.22 7.55
N PHE A 22 -13.94 3.11 7.45
CA PHE A 22 -12.76 3.13 8.33
C PHE A 22 -12.05 4.49 8.24
N SER A 23 -11.14 4.73 9.16
CA SER A 23 -10.27 5.92 9.12
C SER A 23 -8.82 5.56 9.41
N ILE A 24 -7.91 6.41 8.94
CA ILE A 24 -6.46 6.33 9.21
C ILE A 24 -6.00 7.70 9.68
N ARG A 25 -5.30 7.74 10.79
CA ARG A 25 -4.69 8.95 11.35
C ARG A 25 -3.21 9.05 10.96
N PRO A 26 -2.58 10.21 11.10
CA PRO A 26 -1.14 10.32 10.95
C PRO A 26 -0.40 9.32 11.85
N GLN A 27 0.69 8.73 11.33
CA GLN A 27 1.53 7.71 11.96
C GLN A 27 0.85 6.36 12.20
N GLU A 28 -0.34 6.14 11.64
CA GLU A 28 -0.96 4.83 11.62
C GLU A 28 -0.61 4.06 10.34
N TRP A 29 -0.44 2.76 10.50
CA TRP A 29 -0.35 1.79 9.41
C TRP A 29 -1.56 0.86 9.46
N LEU A 30 -2.52 1.10 8.57
CA LEU A 30 -3.71 0.27 8.46
C LEU A 30 -3.45 -0.94 7.56
N MET A 31 -3.69 -2.12 8.09
CA MET A 31 -3.68 -3.37 7.34
C MET A 31 -5.09 -3.75 6.92
N VAL A 32 -5.33 -3.86 5.63
CA VAL A 32 -6.58 -4.40 5.08
C VAL A 32 -6.38 -5.88 4.83
N VAL A 33 -7.05 -6.72 5.61
CA VAL A 33 -6.93 -8.17 5.59
C VAL A 33 -8.26 -8.85 5.27
N GLY A 34 -8.22 -10.10 4.89
CA GLY A 34 -9.39 -10.89 4.54
C GLY A 34 -9.08 -11.91 3.43
N PRO A 35 -9.96 -12.86 3.18
CA PRO A 35 -9.77 -13.88 2.15
C PRO A 35 -9.74 -13.29 0.74
N ASN A 36 -9.34 -14.12 -0.24
CA ASN A 36 -9.42 -13.75 -1.64
C ASN A 36 -10.87 -13.47 -2.03
N GLY A 37 -11.09 -12.43 -2.82
CA GLY A 37 -12.44 -12.00 -3.20
C GLY A 37 -13.20 -11.18 -2.14
N ALA A 38 -12.59 -10.87 -0.98
CA ALA A 38 -13.22 -10.04 0.05
C ALA A 38 -13.39 -8.54 -0.33
N GLY A 39 -12.91 -8.12 -1.50
CA GLY A 39 -13.05 -6.73 -1.98
C GLY A 39 -11.88 -5.82 -1.65
N LYS A 40 -10.77 -6.33 -1.08
CA LYS A 40 -9.61 -5.52 -0.62
C LYS A 40 -9.03 -4.60 -1.71
N SER A 41 -8.62 -5.16 -2.85
CA SER A 41 -8.07 -4.39 -3.98
C SER A 41 -9.11 -3.47 -4.62
N THR A 42 -10.41 -3.81 -4.52
CA THR A 42 -11.50 -2.94 -4.98
C THR A 42 -11.62 -1.70 -4.09
N VAL A 43 -11.44 -1.83 -2.77
CA VAL A 43 -11.36 -0.68 -1.85
C VAL A 43 -10.18 0.21 -2.22
N VAL A 44 -9.00 -0.36 -2.47
CA VAL A 44 -7.83 0.41 -2.94
C VAL A 44 -8.14 1.13 -4.25
N SER A 45 -8.70 0.42 -5.23
CA SER A 45 -9.04 1.00 -6.54
C SER A 45 -10.04 2.14 -6.43
N ALA A 46 -11.03 2.04 -5.53
CA ALA A 46 -12.02 3.10 -5.30
C ALA A 46 -11.35 4.34 -4.70
N ILE A 47 -10.50 4.19 -3.67
CA ILE A 47 -9.76 5.30 -3.06
C ILE A 47 -8.81 5.93 -4.07
N ALA A 48 -8.19 5.13 -4.95
CA ALA A 48 -7.30 5.58 -6.02
C ALA A 48 -8.03 6.21 -7.24
N GLN A 49 -9.34 6.43 -7.18
CA GLN A 49 -10.17 6.91 -8.30
C GLN A 49 -10.18 5.97 -9.53
N GLY A 50 -9.78 4.71 -9.37
CA GLY A 50 -9.72 3.74 -10.46
C GLY A 50 -11.08 3.12 -10.83
N VAL A 51 -12.05 3.15 -9.91
CA VAL A 51 -13.40 2.63 -10.13
C VAL A 51 -14.45 3.56 -9.50
N PRO A 52 -15.64 3.68 -10.10
CA PRO A 52 -16.73 4.47 -9.51
C PRO A 52 -17.23 3.83 -8.20
N TYR A 53 -17.59 4.68 -7.25
CA TYR A 53 -18.10 4.27 -5.96
C TYR A 53 -19.21 5.21 -5.47
N THR A 54 -19.96 4.79 -4.46
CA THR A 54 -20.84 5.62 -3.65
C THR A 54 -20.33 5.66 -2.21
N GLY A 55 -20.82 6.62 -1.42
CA GLY A 55 -20.25 6.93 -0.11
C GLY A 55 -19.28 8.10 -0.19
N SER A 56 -18.37 8.23 0.78
CA SER A 56 -17.42 9.34 0.85
C SER A 56 -16.01 8.82 1.14
N VAL A 57 -15.02 9.36 0.41
CA VAL A 57 -13.59 9.16 0.65
C VAL A 57 -12.94 10.53 0.74
N GLU A 58 -12.40 10.85 1.91
CA GLU A 58 -11.74 12.14 2.17
C GLU A 58 -10.30 11.94 2.63
N ILE A 59 -9.38 12.71 2.05
CA ILE A 59 -7.98 12.78 2.51
C ILE A 59 -7.72 14.23 2.97
N ASP A 60 -7.36 14.39 4.24
CA ASP A 60 -7.20 15.69 4.90
C ASP A 60 -8.39 16.64 4.68
N GLY A 61 -9.61 16.09 4.73
CA GLY A 61 -10.87 16.83 4.55
C GLY A 61 -11.18 17.19 3.09
N GLN A 62 -10.41 16.72 2.13
CA GLN A 62 -10.65 16.90 0.70
C GLN A 62 -11.31 15.66 0.12
N ASP A 63 -12.46 15.84 -0.51
CA ASP A 63 -13.19 14.76 -1.21
C ASP A 63 -12.37 14.24 -2.41
N VAL A 64 -11.91 13.00 -2.31
CA VAL A 64 -11.06 12.37 -3.32
C VAL A 64 -11.73 12.35 -4.70
N ALA A 65 -13.05 12.15 -4.77
CA ALA A 65 -13.77 12.11 -6.04
C ALA A 65 -13.71 13.43 -6.84
N LYS A 66 -13.42 14.55 -6.16
CA LYS A 66 -13.31 15.90 -6.75
C LYS A 66 -11.89 16.33 -7.06
N LEU A 67 -10.89 15.56 -6.64
CA LEU A 67 -9.49 15.89 -6.89
C LEU A 67 -9.12 15.65 -8.36
N ARG A 68 -8.40 16.61 -8.93
CA ARG A 68 -7.73 16.36 -10.21
C ARG A 68 -6.57 15.38 -9.99
N PRO A 69 -6.18 14.58 -10.98
CA PRO A 69 -5.11 13.60 -10.83
C PRO A 69 -3.80 14.16 -10.25
N ARG A 70 -3.44 15.40 -10.62
CA ARG A 70 -2.25 16.08 -10.13
C ARG A 70 -2.35 16.46 -8.65
N ASP A 71 -3.52 16.88 -8.20
CA ASP A 71 -3.77 17.24 -6.80
C ASP A 71 -3.83 15.98 -5.93
N ALA A 72 -4.46 14.91 -6.41
CA ALA A 72 -4.47 13.59 -5.80
C ALA A 72 -3.04 13.04 -5.61
N ALA A 73 -2.21 13.11 -6.66
CA ALA A 73 -0.83 12.64 -6.61
C ALA A 73 0.06 13.42 -5.60
N ARG A 74 -0.33 14.61 -5.17
CA ARG A 74 0.36 15.35 -4.09
C ARG A 74 -0.05 14.90 -2.69
N LEU A 75 -1.21 14.27 -2.55
CA LEU A 75 -1.75 13.81 -1.28
C LEU A 75 -1.43 12.35 -1.01
N PHE A 76 -1.61 11.48 -1.99
CA PHE A 76 -1.39 10.06 -1.82
C PHE A 76 -0.64 9.42 -2.99
N GLY A 77 0.10 8.36 -2.70
CA GLY A 77 0.77 7.51 -3.67
C GLY A 77 0.20 6.10 -3.60
N VAL A 78 0.00 5.47 -4.76
CA VAL A 78 -0.59 4.13 -4.85
C VAL A 78 0.39 3.18 -5.52
N LEU A 79 0.69 2.06 -4.86
CA LEU A 79 1.36 0.92 -5.44
C LEU A 79 0.31 -0.17 -5.69
N THR A 80 0.03 -0.47 -6.95
CA THR A 80 -0.90 -1.54 -7.33
C THR A 80 -0.17 -2.88 -7.49
N GLN A 81 -0.91 -3.97 -7.48
CA GLN A 81 -0.35 -5.32 -7.55
C GLN A 81 0.41 -5.62 -8.87
N ASN A 82 -0.05 -5.06 -9.98
CA ASN A 82 0.48 -5.34 -11.31
C ASN A 82 1.22 -4.13 -11.89
N HIS A 83 2.53 -4.24 -11.99
CA HIS A 83 3.36 -3.28 -12.72
C HIS A 83 3.96 -3.98 -13.95
N THR A 84 3.45 -3.65 -15.13
CA THR A 84 4.06 -4.07 -16.39
C THR A 84 4.89 -2.92 -16.96
N VAL A 85 6.19 -3.16 -17.12
CA VAL A 85 7.07 -2.19 -17.79
C VAL A 85 7.23 -2.62 -19.23
N GLY A 86 6.65 -1.85 -20.14
CA GLY A 86 6.73 -2.12 -21.58
C GLY A 86 7.89 -1.41 -22.31
N TYR A 87 8.64 -0.56 -21.57
CA TYR A 87 9.68 0.28 -22.15
C TYR A 87 10.99 0.18 -21.36
N SER A 88 12.13 0.38 -22.07
CA SER A 88 13.46 0.32 -21.46
C SER A 88 13.82 1.66 -20.80
N PHE A 89 13.16 1.96 -19.67
CA PHE A 89 13.57 3.07 -18.81
C PHE A 89 14.68 2.63 -17.86
N THR A 90 15.52 3.57 -17.43
CA THR A 90 16.43 3.39 -16.31
C THR A 90 15.68 3.49 -14.98
N VAL A 91 16.29 2.95 -13.91
CA VAL A 91 15.77 3.10 -12.54
C VAL A 91 15.54 4.59 -12.21
N GLU A 92 16.52 5.45 -12.52
CA GLU A 92 16.40 6.89 -12.28
C GLU A 92 15.21 7.50 -13.00
N GLU A 93 15.00 7.17 -14.27
CA GLU A 93 13.88 7.71 -15.05
C GLU A 93 12.54 7.31 -14.45
N VAL A 94 12.38 6.06 -14.00
CA VAL A 94 11.16 5.60 -13.34
C VAL A 94 10.95 6.34 -12.01
N VAL A 95 11.97 6.43 -11.18
CA VAL A 95 11.87 7.12 -9.88
C VAL A 95 11.53 8.60 -10.06
N ARG A 96 12.11 9.25 -11.07
CA ARG A 96 11.86 10.65 -11.43
C ARG A 96 10.40 10.90 -11.82
N LEU A 97 9.67 9.91 -12.38
CA LEU A 97 8.24 10.05 -12.67
C LEU A 97 7.41 10.37 -11.41
N GLY A 98 7.87 9.98 -10.23
CA GLY A 98 7.25 10.36 -8.96
C GLY A 98 7.15 11.89 -8.77
N ARG A 99 8.04 12.66 -9.39
CA ARG A 99 8.04 14.13 -9.31
C ARG A 99 7.16 14.83 -10.34
N TYR A 100 6.56 14.07 -11.28
CA TYR A 100 5.77 14.64 -12.37
C TYR A 100 4.61 15.53 -11.90
N ALA A 101 3.97 15.21 -10.77
CA ALA A 101 2.88 16.01 -10.20
C ALA A 101 3.32 17.40 -9.71
N PHE A 102 4.64 17.62 -9.52
CA PHE A 102 5.21 18.86 -8.99
C PHE A 102 5.84 19.73 -10.10
N SER A 103 6.11 19.18 -11.27
CA SER A 103 6.69 19.93 -12.40
C SER A 103 5.71 20.97 -12.96
N GLU A 104 6.18 22.19 -13.23
CA GLU A 104 5.35 23.29 -13.74
C GLU A 104 5.20 23.30 -15.26
N GLY A 105 5.26 22.14 -15.91
CA GLY A 105 5.07 21.98 -17.36
C GLY A 105 6.15 21.11 -17.99
N MET A 106 5.96 20.78 -19.30
CA MET A 106 6.79 19.83 -20.05
C MET A 106 8.25 20.31 -20.25
N PHE A 107 8.54 21.59 -19.98
CA PHE A 107 9.86 22.23 -20.12
C PHE A 107 10.34 22.89 -18.83
N ALA A 108 9.73 22.55 -17.66
CA ALA A 108 10.20 23.10 -16.40
C ALA A 108 11.67 22.70 -16.17
N ALA A 109 12.48 23.68 -15.82
CA ALA A 109 13.87 23.44 -15.42
C ALA A 109 13.91 22.44 -14.24
N ARG A 110 14.96 21.63 -14.18
CA ARG A 110 15.21 20.75 -13.03
C ARG A 110 15.21 21.60 -11.76
N ASN A 111 14.36 21.22 -10.81
CA ASN A 111 14.26 21.88 -9.52
C ASN A 111 15.15 21.12 -8.53
N ASP A 112 15.95 21.83 -7.74
CA ASP A 112 16.84 21.25 -6.71
C ASP A 112 16.06 20.37 -5.72
N GLU A 113 14.82 20.73 -5.41
CA GLU A 113 13.94 19.91 -4.55
C GLU A 113 13.61 18.55 -5.20
N ASP A 114 13.37 18.51 -6.51
CA ASP A 114 13.05 17.28 -7.22
C ASP A 114 14.28 16.35 -7.29
N GLU A 115 15.48 16.91 -7.52
CA GLU A 115 16.72 16.14 -7.48
C GLU A 115 16.99 15.61 -6.06
N ARG A 116 16.79 16.43 -5.04
CA ARG A 116 16.94 15.98 -3.65
C ARG A 116 15.98 14.85 -3.29
N LYS A 117 14.71 14.93 -3.69
CA LYS A 117 13.72 13.86 -3.46
C LYS A 117 14.04 12.59 -4.22
N LEU A 118 14.59 12.70 -5.42
CA LEU A 118 15.07 11.58 -6.20
C LEU A 118 16.23 10.86 -5.47
N GLU A 119 17.24 11.61 -5.03
CA GLU A 119 18.39 11.04 -4.32
C GLU A 119 17.95 10.37 -3.00
N GLU A 120 17.14 11.07 -2.18
CA GLU A 120 16.59 10.51 -0.95
C GLU A 120 15.85 9.18 -1.19
N ALA A 121 15.06 9.08 -2.28
CA ALA A 121 14.32 7.87 -2.61
C ALA A 121 15.25 6.73 -3.06
N LEU A 122 16.27 7.02 -3.88
CA LEU A 122 17.24 6.03 -4.33
C LEU A 122 18.08 5.49 -3.17
N GLU A 123 18.50 6.36 -2.26
CA GLU A 123 19.26 5.98 -1.05
C GLU A 123 18.42 5.09 -0.12
N LEU A 124 17.20 5.53 0.22
CA LEU A 124 16.31 4.79 1.11
C LEU A 124 15.99 3.39 0.59
N THR A 125 15.87 3.22 -0.72
CA THR A 125 15.55 1.93 -1.35
C THR A 125 16.77 1.09 -1.69
N GLY A 126 18.00 1.62 -1.47
CA GLY A 126 19.27 0.96 -1.81
C GLY A 126 19.46 0.79 -3.32
N LEU A 127 18.93 1.72 -4.13
CA LEU A 127 18.97 1.66 -5.59
C LEU A 127 20.00 2.59 -6.23
N THR A 128 20.82 3.30 -5.46
CA THR A 128 21.81 4.24 -5.97
C THR A 128 22.78 3.60 -6.99
N SER A 129 23.24 2.37 -6.74
CA SER A 129 24.12 1.64 -7.67
C SER A 129 23.39 1.09 -8.90
N PHE A 130 22.07 1.07 -8.90
CA PHE A 130 21.23 0.61 -10.00
C PHE A 130 20.72 1.75 -10.88
N ARG A 131 21.04 2.98 -10.55
CA ARG A 131 20.49 4.21 -11.12
C ARG A 131 20.38 4.21 -12.66
N THR A 132 21.43 3.76 -13.35
CA THR A 132 21.50 3.74 -14.81
C THR A 132 21.07 2.41 -15.44
N ARG A 133 20.74 1.39 -14.61
CA ARG A 133 20.31 0.10 -15.14
C ARG A 133 18.89 0.18 -15.71
N SER A 134 18.66 -0.55 -16.80
CA SER A 134 17.32 -0.70 -17.35
C SER A 134 16.44 -1.52 -16.41
N VAL A 135 15.21 -1.05 -16.17
CA VAL A 135 14.22 -1.74 -15.33
C VAL A 135 13.83 -3.11 -15.89
N LEU A 136 14.02 -3.35 -17.19
CA LEU A 136 13.78 -4.65 -17.83
C LEU A 136 14.82 -5.73 -17.43
N THR A 137 15.94 -5.33 -16.83
CA THR A 137 17.01 -6.25 -16.41
C THR A 137 17.02 -6.49 -14.90
N LEU A 138 16.08 -5.92 -14.18
CA LEU A 138 15.98 -6.05 -12.73
C LEU A 138 15.30 -7.37 -12.32
N SER A 139 15.71 -7.89 -11.17
CA SER A 139 14.91 -8.93 -10.48
C SER A 139 13.56 -8.36 -10.01
N GLY A 140 12.60 -9.25 -9.72
CA GLY A 140 11.30 -8.82 -9.21
C GLY A 140 11.38 -7.91 -7.97
N GLY A 141 12.28 -8.24 -7.03
CA GLY A 141 12.48 -7.42 -5.83
C GLY A 141 13.14 -6.07 -6.10
N GLU A 142 14.08 -6.00 -7.05
CA GLU A 142 14.68 -4.73 -7.48
C GLU A 142 13.67 -3.84 -8.21
N LEU A 143 12.84 -4.44 -9.05
CA LEU A 143 11.78 -3.73 -9.76
C LEU A 143 10.72 -3.20 -8.78
N GLN A 144 10.28 -4.00 -7.81
CA GLN A 144 9.33 -3.58 -6.79
C GLN A 144 9.89 -2.43 -5.94
N ARG A 145 11.17 -2.49 -5.54
CA ARG A 145 11.84 -1.37 -4.86
C ARG A 145 11.92 -0.12 -5.73
N THR A 146 12.08 -0.28 -7.05
CA THR A 146 12.08 0.87 -7.99
C THR A 146 10.74 1.58 -8.01
N PHE A 147 9.61 0.86 -8.05
CA PHE A 147 8.29 1.49 -7.95
C PHE A 147 8.02 2.09 -6.57
N LEU A 148 8.52 1.45 -5.51
CA LEU A 148 8.43 2.04 -4.18
C LEU A 148 9.28 3.33 -4.10
N ALA A 149 10.48 3.35 -4.67
CA ALA A 149 11.30 4.56 -4.78
C ALA A 149 10.58 5.68 -5.54
N GLN A 150 9.88 5.36 -6.64
CA GLN A 150 9.05 6.31 -7.37
C GLN A 150 7.99 6.96 -6.45
N LEU A 151 7.30 6.15 -5.65
CA LEU A 151 6.31 6.66 -4.69
C LEU A 151 6.96 7.49 -3.58
N LEU A 152 8.13 7.09 -3.09
CA LEU A 152 8.86 7.86 -2.06
C LEU A 152 9.36 9.19 -2.61
N ALA A 153 9.83 9.24 -3.86
CA ALA A 153 10.19 10.47 -4.55
C ALA A 153 9.00 11.42 -4.74
N GLN A 154 7.80 10.89 -4.97
CA GLN A 154 6.55 11.65 -4.97
C GLN A 154 6.31 12.35 -3.62
N ASN A 155 6.85 11.81 -2.53
CA ASN A 155 6.74 12.32 -1.16
C ASN A 155 5.26 12.56 -0.72
N PRO A 156 4.39 11.56 -0.85
CA PRO A 156 2.99 11.69 -0.49
C PRO A 156 2.83 11.73 1.04
N ARG A 157 1.65 12.12 1.51
CA ARG A 157 1.28 12.03 2.93
C ARG A 157 0.70 10.65 3.29
N LEU A 158 0.05 10.00 2.33
CA LEU A 158 -0.54 8.68 2.47
C LEU A 158 0.04 7.73 1.40
N LEU A 159 0.62 6.61 1.83
CA LEU A 159 0.93 5.47 0.95
C LEU A 159 -0.21 4.47 0.97
N ILE A 160 -0.67 4.07 -0.21
CA ILE A 160 -1.65 3.00 -0.41
C ILE A 160 -0.97 1.89 -1.18
N LEU A 161 -0.82 0.73 -0.56
CA LEU A 161 -0.01 -0.38 -1.07
C LEU A 161 -0.90 -1.62 -1.21
N ASP A 162 -1.13 -2.05 -2.45
CA ASP A 162 -1.89 -3.27 -2.73
C ASP A 162 -0.93 -4.44 -2.94
N GLU A 163 -0.80 -5.28 -1.91
CA GLU A 163 0.10 -6.45 -1.89
C GLU A 163 1.56 -6.12 -2.24
N PRO A 164 2.21 -5.18 -1.50
CA PRO A 164 3.51 -4.63 -1.88
C PRO A 164 4.64 -5.66 -1.91
N THR A 165 4.43 -6.85 -1.37
CA THR A 165 5.44 -7.91 -1.26
C THR A 165 5.03 -9.21 -1.94
N ASN A 166 3.99 -9.18 -2.76
CA ASN A 166 3.56 -10.37 -3.49
C ASN A 166 4.67 -10.87 -4.43
N HIS A 167 4.87 -12.19 -4.48
CA HIS A 167 5.92 -12.88 -5.27
C HIS A 167 7.37 -12.54 -4.88
N LEU A 168 7.61 -11.91 -3.74
CA LEU A 168 8.94 -11.65 -3.23
C LEU A 168 9.38 -12.71 -2.21
N ASP A 169 10.68 -12.99 -2.16
CA ASP A 169 11.26 -13.80 -1.10
C ASP A 169 11.26 -13.10 0.27
N LEU A 170 11.52 -13.85 1.33
CA LEU A 170 11.47 -13.37 2.71
C LEU A 170 12.40 -12.17 2.97
N VAL A 171 13.57 -12.13 2.31
CA VAL A 171 14.55 -11.05 2.50
C VAL A 171 13.99 -9.75 1.97
N TYR A 172 13.46 -9.76 0.74
CA TYR A 172 12.87 -8.57 0.13
C TYR A 172 11.56 -8.15 0.81
N GLN A 173 10.71 -9.10 1.23
CA GLN A 173 9.52 -8.79 2.03
C GLN A 173 9.89 -7.98 3.28
N LYS A 174 10.85 -8.49 4.07
CA LYS A 174 11.33 -7.80 5.26
C LYS A 174 11.87 -6.40 4.94
N GLN A 175 12.73 -6.29 3.91
CA GLN A 175 13.31 -5.01 3.51
C GLN A 175 12.26 -3.96 3.17
N ILE A 176 11.23 -4.33 2.41
CA ILE A 176 10.12 -3.42 2.02
C ILE A 176 9.33 -2.98 3.26
N PHE A 177 8.97 -3.90 4.15
CA PHE A 177 8.21 -3.53 5.35
C PHE A 177 9.02 -2.65 6.31
N GLU A 178 10.31 -2.94 6.55
CA GLU A 178 11.16 -2.08 7.36
C GLU A 178 11.34 -0.69 6.74
N LEU A 179 11.49 -0.60 5.42
CA LEU A 179 11.58 0.68 4.71
C LEU A 179 10.31 1.50 4.86
N ILE A 180 9.13 0.89 4.69
CA ILE A 180 7.83 1.56 4.88
C ILE A 180 7.68 2.03 6.34
N LYS A 181 8.08 1.20 7.30
CA LYS A 181 8.07 1.52 8.73
C LYS A 181 8.96 2.72 9.05
N GLU A 182 10.15 2.76 8.46
CA GLU A 182 11.06 3.92 8.62
C GLU A 182 10.47 5.17 7.99
N TRP A 183 9.94 5.06 6.78
CA TRP A 183 9.27 6.18 6.11
C TRP A 183 8.10 6.73 6.94
N LEU A 184 7.31 5.86 7.58
CA LEU A 184 6.15 6.26 8.40
C LEU A 184 6.51 7.08 9.63
N LYS A 185 7.75 7.03 10.14
CA LYS A 185 8.17 7.80 11.32
C LYS A 185 8.12 9.31 11.11
N ALA A 186 8.20 9.79 9.88
CA ALA A 186 8.11 11.22 9.61
C ALA A 186 6.70 11.76 9.91
N PRO A 187 6.60 12.96 10.53
CA PRO A 187 5.32 13.54 10.94
C PRO A 187 4.34 13.70 9.77
N GLY A 188 3.06 13.47 10.02
CA GLY A 188 1.99 13.69 9.05
C GLY A 188 1.88 12.62 7.96
N ARG A 189 2.61 11.51 8.07
CA ARG A 189 2.53 10.36 7.15
C ARG A 189 1.62 9.27 7.69
N ALA A 190 1.00 8.52 6.79
CA ALA A 190 0.21 7.34 7.10
C ALA A 190 0.35 6.28 5.99
N VAL A 191 0.02 5.03 6.30
CA VAL A 191 0.09 3.92 5.35
C VAL A 191 -1.18 3.09 5.43
N MET A 192 -1.69 2.70 4.26
CA MET A 192 -2.70 1.65 4.10
C MET A 192 -2.08 0.54 3.25
N SER A 193 -2.11 -0.70 3.74
CA SER A 193 -1.59 -1.84 2.99
C SER A 193 -2.60 -2.97 2.94
N VAL A 194 -2.87 -3.49 1.76
CA VAL A 194 -3.51 -4.81 1.59
C VAL A 194 -2.44 -5.86 1.76
N VAL A 195 -2.67 -6.82 2.64
CA VAL A 195 -1.73 -7.91 2.90
C VAL A 195 -2.47 -9.25 3.04
N HIS A 196 -1.85 -10.34 2.55
CA HIS A 196 -2.35 -11.70 2.72
C HIS A 196 -1.73 -12.38 3.94
N ASP A 197 -0.48 -12.06 4.24
CA ASP A 197 0.21 -12.64 5.39
C ASP A 197 -0.20 -11.94 6.68
N LEU A 198 -0.96 -12.66 7.51
CA LEU A 198 -1.42 -12.18 8.82
C LEU A 198 -0.28 -11.96 9.80
N ASN A 199 0.89 -12.63 9.62
CA ASN A 199 2.05 -12.37 10.47
C ASN A 199 2.63 -10.98 10.16
N LEU A 200 2.74 -10.61 8.87
CA LEU A 200 3.15 -9.26 8.48
C LEU A 200 2.14 -8.21 8.97
N ALA A 201 0.83 -8.48 8.82
CA ALA A 201 -0.20 -7.59 9.33
C ALA A 201 -0.08 -7.35 10.84
N LYS A 202 0.19 -8.41 11.61
CA LYS A 202 0.32 -8.35 13.07
C LYS A 202 1.64 -7.71 13.53
N ALA A 203 2.73 -7.94 12.77
CA ALA A 203 4.06 -7.44 13.13
C ALA A 203 4.24 -5.94 12.84
N TYR A 204 3.63 -5.43 11.77
CA TYR A 204 3.84 -4.06 11.30
C TYR A 204 2.62 -3.15 11.44
N GLY A 205 1.41 -3.71 11.38
CA GLY A 205 0.17 -2.92 11.47
C GLY A 205 -0.07 -2.33 12.85
N THR A 206 -0.40 -1.05 12.91
CA THR A 206 -0.94 -0.42 14.12
C THR A 206 -2.44 -0.64 14.22
N HIS A 207 -3.11 -0.61 13.06
CA HIS A 207 -4.55 -0.83 12.89
C HIS A 207 -4.82 -1.88 11.81
N ALA A 208 -6.01 -2.47 11.86
CA ALA A 208 -6.46 -3.41 10.85
C ALA A 208 -7.96 -3.22 10.54
N VAL A 209 -8.34 -3.57 9.32
CA VAL A 209 -9.72 -3.78 8.90
C VAL A 209 -9.79 -5.18 8.29
N LEU A 210 -10.63 -6.03 8.86
CA LEU A 210 -10.92 -7.36 8.37
C LEU A 210 -12.16 -7.30 7.49
N LEU A 211 -11.99 -7.66 6.22
CA LEU A 211 -13.05 -7.71 5.23
C LEU A 211 -13.45 -9.17 4.94
N ASP A 212 -14.74 -9.41 4.78
CA ASP A 212 -15.29 -10.64 4.21
C ASP A 212 -16.47 -10.29 3.30
N LYS A 213 -16.51 -10.89 2.11
CA LYS A 213 -17.62 -10.75 1.13
C LYS A 213 -18.05 -9.30 0.90
N GLY A 214 -17.08 -8.40 0.80
CA GLY A 214 -17.30 -6.97 0.56
C GLY A 214 -17.69 -6.14 1.77
N CYS A 215 -17.82 -6.73 2.95
CA CYS A 215 -18.25 -6.05 4.18
C CYS A 215 -17.11 -6.00 5.21
N THR A 216 -17.16 -4.99 6.09
CA THR A 216 -16.28 -4.93 7.27
C THR A 216 -16.79 -5.88 8.36
N VAL A 217 -15.96 -6.84 8.74
CA VAL A 217 -16.22 -7.75 9.88
C VAL A 217 -15.76 -7.12 11.18
N SER A 218 -14.57 -6.51 11.19
CA SER A 218 -14.00 -5.84 12.36
C SER A 218 -12.99 -4.78 11.90
N GLY A 219 -12.87 -3.70 12.67
CA GLY A 219 -11.91 -2.62 12.42
C GLY A 219 -11.45 -1.98 13.72
N GLY A 220 -10.17 -1.57 13.79
CA GLY A 220 -9.58 -0.98 14.97
C GLY A 220 -8.10 -1.27 15.13
N ARG A 221 -7.59 -1.34 16.36
CA ARG A 221 -6.19 -1.71 16.61
C ARG A 221 -5.90 -3.12 16.10
N ALA A 222 -4.76 -3.32 15.47
CA ALA A 222 -4.41 -4.62 14.88
C ALA A 222 -4.49 -5.79 15.89
N GLY A 223 -4.08 -5.56 17.15
CA GLY A 223 -4.17 -6.55 18.20
C GLY A 223 -5.60 -6.98 18.57
N ASP A 224 -6.57 -6.07 18.41
CA ASP A 224 -7.98 -6.33 18.75
C ASP A 224 -8.73 -6.97 17.57
N VAL A 225 -8.37 -6.60 16.34
CA VAL A 225 -8.99 -7.10 15.11
C VAL A 225 -8.46 -8.48 14.73
N LEU A 226 -7.14 -8.68 14.79
CA LEU A 226 -6.49 -9.92 14.39
C LEU A 226 -6.51 -10.96 15.51
N THR A 227 -7.70 -11.35 15.95
CA THR A 227 -7.97 -12.31 17.03
C THR A 227 -8.70 -13.56 16.50
N PRO A 228 -8.62 -14.71 17.19
CA PRO A 228 -9.34 -15.92 16.80
C PRO A 228 -10.84 -15.69 16.62
N VAL A 229 -11.45 -14.85 17.47
CA VAL A 229 -12.90 -14.55 17.43
C VAL A 229 -13.31 -13.95 16.09
N HIS A 230 -12.47 -13.10 15.51
CA HIS A 230 -12.76 -12.47 14.22
C HIS A 230 -12.23 -13.28 13.04
N LEU A 231 -11.01 -13.86 13.16
CA LEU A 231 -10.34 -14.54 12.04
C LEU A 231 -10.96 -15.92 11.75
N ASN A 232 -11.24 -16.72 12.79
CA ASN A 232 -11.68 -18.10 12.58
C ASN A 232 -12.98 -18.22 11.76
N PRO A 233 -14.04 -17.39 12.00
CA PRO A 233 -15.24 -17.42 11.17
C PRO A 233 -14.98 -17.01 9.72
N VAL A 234 -14.12 -16.00 9.49
CA VAL A 234 -13.83 -15.45 8.17
C VAL A 234 -13.01 -16.42 7.31
N TYR A 235 -12.01 -17.09 7.93
CA TYR A 235 -11.15 -18.04 7.24
C TYR A 235 -11.67 -19.48 7.33
N ASN A 236 -12.77 -19.72 8.06
CA ASN A 236 -13.37 -21.03 8.29
C ASN A 236 -12.37 -22.08 8.81
N MET A 237 -11.46 -21.66 9.69
CA MET A 237 -10.44 -22.50 10.33
C MET A 237 -9.94 -21.86 11.62
N ASP A 238 -9.33 -22.64 12.50
CA ASP A 238 -8.59 -22.10 13.64
C ASP A 238 -7.23 -21.55 13.17
N VAL A 239 -7.23 -20.25 12.84
CA VAL A 239 -6.05 -19.55 12.31
C VAL A 239 -4.90 -19.57 13.31
N TYR A 240 -5.20 -19.38 14.61
CA TYR A 240 -4.16 -19.33 15.62
C TYR A 240 -3.53 -20.71 15.88
N ALA A 241 -4.32 -21.74 16.00
CA ALA A 241 -3.80 -23.11 16.16
C ALA A 241 -2.90 -23.49 14.98
N TRP A 242 -3.35 -23.16 13.75
CA TRP A 242 -2.55 -23.43 12.55
C TRP A 242 -1.23 -22.64 12.55
N MET A 243 -1.25 -21.34 12.86
CA MET A 243 -0.04 -20.53 12.95
C MET A 243 0.93 -21.04 14.01
N GLN A 244 0.42 -21.45 15.18
CA GLN A 244 1.25 -22.02 16.24
C GLN A 244 1.88 -23.36 15.82
N GLN A 245 1.11 -24.22 15.13
CA GLN A 245 1.63 -25.46 14.59
C GLN A 245 2.77 -25.21 13.60
N MET A 246 2.63 -24.23 12.69
CA MET A 246 3.69 -23.88 11.75
C MET A 246 4.94 -23.36 12.49
N LEU A 247 4.77 -22.51 13.52
CA LEU A 247 5.89 -22.00 14.32
C LEU A 247 6.60 -23.09 15.14
N SER A 248 5.89 -24.12 15.61
CA SER A 248 6.50 -25.21 16.38
C SER A 248 7.53 -25.98 15.55
N GLN A 249 7.29 -26.15 14.25
CA GLN A 249 8.23 -26.83 13.34
C GLN A 249 9.62 -26.15 13.30
N TRP A 250 9.68 -24.84 13.50
CA TRP A 250 10.95 -24.09 13.50
C TRP A 250 11.66 -24.15 14.89
N ARG A 251 10.94 -24.49 15.97
CA ARG A 251 11.52 -24.60 17.32
C ARG A 251 12.15 -25.97 17.58
N GLU A 252 11.61 -27.00 16.94
CA GLU A 252 12.13 -28.37 17.07
C GLU A 252 13.44 -28.60 16.29
N ALA A 253 13.85 -27.65 15.45
CA ALA A 253 15.09 -27.70 14.66
C ALA A 253 16.31 -27.09 15.39
N GLN A 254 16.18 -26.71 16.66
CA GLN A 254 17.27 -26.25 17.55
C GLN A 254 17.59 -27.31 18.59
#